data_5bad05824ae4ca857ad82fe01f887fc0
#
_entry.id   5bad05824ae4ca857ad82fe01f887fc0
#
_cell.length_a   1.000
_cell.length_b   1.000
_cell.length_c   1.000
_cell.angle_alpha   90.00
_cell.angle_beta   90.00
_cell.angle_gamma   90.00
#
_symmetry.space_group_name_H-M   'P 1'
#
loop_
_entity.id
_entity.type
_entity.pdbx_description
1 polymer ?
#
loop_
_entity_poly.entity_id
_entity_poly.type
_entity_poly.pdbx_seq_one_letter_code
_entity_poly.pdbx_strand_id
1 'polypeptide(L)'
;MVLLMVTILTVPASASIRVLSAEVEVNAPIEKAWRARTTPEGIKSFFAPDCKVDLRVDGAYEVYFSSDAKPGERGSEGMRILALEPMRRFAFTWSAPPIMPYVRAQRDMIMLEFEKKDEHRTLVRVTHLGWGDGAKWDEAYDYFDHAWNEVVLPRFRYSMEVGAVNWAKPPKLPPVATTLKANLTQQ
;
A
#
# COMPACT_ATOMS: atom_id res chain seq x y z
N MET A 1 -26.60 -57.36 -11.54
CA MET A 1 -25.82 -56.32 -12.27
C MET A 1 -25.90 -55.06 -11.42
N VAL A 2 -24.85 -54.83 -10.61
CA VAL A 2 -24.78 -53.64 -9.70
C VAL A 2 -24.13 -52.50 -10.46
N LEU A 3 -24.87 -51.41 -10.68
CA LEU A 3 -24.37 -50.23 -11.36
C LEU A 3 -23.61 -49.38 -10.31
N LEU A 4 -22.28 -49.32 -10.43
CA LEU A 4 -21.42 -48.48 -9.57
C LEU A 4 -21.50 -47.03 -10.09
N MET A 5 -22.18 -46.16 -9.34
CA MET A 5 -22.26 -44.74 -9.63
C MET A 5 -20.97 -44.10 -9.13
N VAL A 6 -20.07 -43.73 -10.04
CA VAL A 6 -18.84 -42.96 -9.71
C VAL A 6 -19.23 -41.47 -9.61
N THR A 7 -19.26 -40.95 -8.39
CA THR A 7 -19.42 -39.54 -8.13
C THR A 7 -18.09 -38.85 -8.36
N ILE A 8 -17.96 -38.07 -9.41
CA ILE A 8 -16.78 -37.24 -9.69
C ILE A 8 -16.89 -36.02 -8.75
N LEU A 9 -16.09 -35.98 -7.70
CA LEU A 9 -15.87 -34.77 -6.90
C LEU A 9 -15.09 -33.77 -7.76
N THR A 10 -15.75 -32.73 -8.21
CA THR A 10 -15.07 -31.58 -8.79
C THR A 10 -14.36 -30.82 -7.70
N VAL A 11 -13.03 -30.87 -7.67
CA VAL A 11 -12.20 -29.99 -6.81
C VAL A 11 -12.43 -28.58 -7.31
N PRO A 12 -12.85 -27.61 -6.45
CA PRO A 12 -12.97 -26.22 -6.88
C PRO A 12 -11.59 -25.72 -7.32
N ALA A 13 -11.55 -24.98 -8.42
CA ALA A 13 -10.34 -24.34 -8.89
C ALA A 13 -9.77 -23.47 -7.76
N SER A 14 -8.50 -23.69 -7.42
CA SER A 14 -7.80 -22.89 -6.41
C SER A 14 -7.86 -21.42 -6.81
N ALA A 15 -8.51 -20.58 -6.01
CA ALA A 15 -8.53 -19.14 -6.23
C ALA A 15 -7.09 -18.60 -6.11
N SER A 16 -6.57 -18.01 -7.17
CA SER A 16 -5.28 -17.35 -7.12
C SER A 16 -5.41 -16.06 -6.30
N ILE A 17 -4.61 -15.93 -5.24
CA ILE A 17 -4.57 -14.70 -4.45
C ILE A 17 -3.83 -13.64 -5.27
N ARG A 18 -4.53 -12.56 -5.64
CA ARG A 18 -3.95 -11.42 -6.33
C ARG A 18 -3.14 -10.59 -5.33
N VAL A 19 -1.89 -10.27 -5.68
CA VAL A 19 -0.98 -9.45 -4.87
C VAL A 19 -0.37 -8.38 -5.77
N LEU A 20 -0.35 -7.13 -5.29
CA LEU A 20 0.43 -6.07 -5.91
C LEU A 20 1.64 -5.80 -5.02
N SER A 21 2.84 -5.87 -5.59
CA SER A 21 4.09 -5.60 -4.88
C SER A 21 4.90 -4.57 -5.64
N ALA A 22 5.43 -3.60 -4.90
CA ALA A 22 6.34 -2.58 -5.42
C ALA A 22 7.44 -2.30 -4.40
N GLU A 23 8.64 -1.95 -4.85
CA GLU A 23 9.75 -1.69 -3.96
C GLU A 23 10.61 -0.51 -4.40
N VAL A 24 11.29 0.09 -3.45
CA VAL A 24 12.24 1.17 -3.70
C VAL A 24 13.41 1.10 -2.73
N GLU A 25 14.62 1.18 -3.25
CA GLU A 25 15.81 1.45 -2.44
C GLU A 25 16.00 2.97 -2.31
N VAL A 26 16.26 3.43 -1.09
CA VAL A 26 16.49 4.84 -0.77
C VAL A 26 17.84 5.03 -0.09
N ASN A 27 18.52 6.14 -0.37
CA ASN A 27 19.77 6.53 0.28
C ASN A 27 19.45 7.19 1.63
N ALA A 28 19.02 6.38 2.58
CA ALA A 28 18.70 6.79 3.94
C ALA A 28 18.83 5.64 4.92
N PRO A 29 19.26 5.89 6.20
CA PRO A 29 19.22 4.92 7.26
C PRO A 29 17.78 4.42 7.51
N ILE A 30 17.65 3.18 7.99
CA ILE A 30 16.35 2.53 8.20
C ILE A 30 15.47 3.30 9.19
N GLU A 31 16.04 3.96 10.17
CA GLU A 31 15.33 4.80 11.14
C GLU A 31 14.67 6.00 10.47
N LYS A 32 15.33 6.62 9.49
CA LYS A 32 14.77 7.74 8.72
C LYS A 32 13.63 7.24 7.82
N ALA A 33 13.83 6.12 7.12
CA ALA A 33 12.81 5.48 6.27
C ALA A 33 11.57 5.06 7.08
N TRP A 34 11.77 4.47 8.26
CA TRP A 34 10.72 4.11 9.20
C TRP A 34 9.93 5.33 9.68
N ARG A 35 10.60 6.35 10.20
CA ARG A 35 9.95 7.57 10.68
C ARG A 35 9.14 8.26 9.60
N ALA A 36 9.60 8.26 8.36
CA ALA A 36 8.85 8.83 7.25
C ALA A 36 7.47 8.16 7.02
N ARG A 37 7.33 6.89 7.37
CA ARG A 37 6.08 6.13 7.23
C ARG A 37 5.23 6.11 8.50
N THR A 38 5.80 6.44 9.65
CA THR A 38 5.16 6.21 10.95
C THR A 38 4.93 7.48 11.78
N THR A 39 5.38 8.64 11.31
CA THR A 39 5.13 9.93 11.97
C THR A 39 4.33 10.87 11.08
N PRO A 40 3.54 11.80 11.67
CA PRO A 40 2.82 12.80 10.89
C PRO A 40 3.74 13.64 10.00
N GLU A 41 4.88 14.10 10.52
CA GLU A 41 5.86 14.89 9.77
C GLU A 41 6.42 14.10 8.59
N GLY A 42 6.73 12.83 8.82
CA GLY A 42 7.22 11.92 7.79
C GLY A 42 6.20 11.73 6.68
N ILE A 43 4.95 11.42 7.00
CA ILE A 43 3.88 11.25 6.02
C ILE A 43 3.67 12.54 5.22
N LYS A 44 3.65 13.70 5.87
CA LYS A 44 3.49 14.99 5.21
C LYS A 44 4.66 15.34 4.30
N SER A 45 5.81 14.74 4.51
CA SER A 45 6.98 14.99 3.66
C SER A 45 6.88 14.40 2.25
N PHE A 46 6.02 13.38 2.02
CA PHE A 46 5.97 12.71 0.71
C PHE A 46 4.63 12.05 0.35
N PHE A 47 3.82 11.63 1.32
CA PHE A 47 2.66 10.79 1.02
C PHE A 47 1.41 11.64 0.78
N ALA A 48 1.11 12.58 1.67
CA ALA A 48 -0.02 13.48 1.55
C ALA A 48 0.20 14.77 2.36
N PRO A 49 -0.55 15.86 2.07
CA PRO A 49 -0.41 17.13 2.78
C PRO A 49 -0.86 17.07 4.24
N ASP A 50 -1.74 16.11 4.59
CA ASP A 50 -2.19 15.95 5.97
C ASP A 50 -2.50 14.50 6.33
N CYS A 51 -2.54 14.16 7.63
CA CYS A 51 -2.75 12.81 8.12
C CYS A 51 -3.15 12.80 9.60
N LYS A 52 -3.64 11.62 10.06
CA LYS A 52 -3.84 11.30 11.47
C LYS A 52 -3.17 9.95 11.77
N VAL A 53 -2.21 9.95 12.68
CA VAL A 53 -1.46 8.76 13.08
C VAL A 53 -1.50 8.59 14.59
N ASP A 54 -1.91 7.40 15.03
CA ASP A 54 -1.79 6.91 16.40
C ASP A 54 -0.99 5.59 16.32
N LEU A 55 0.33 5.66 16.55
CA LEU A 55 1.28 4.58 16.24
C LEU A 55 1.20 3.44 17.26
N ARG A 56 0.11 2.71 17.22
CA ARG A 56 -0.14 1.47 17.98
C ARG A 56 -1.10 0.58 17.20
N VAL A 57 -1.11 -0.70 17.51
CA VAL A 57 -2.10 -1.63 16.93
C VAL A 57 -3.51 -1.13 17.21
N ASP A 58 -4.39 -1.19 16.22
CA ASP A 58 -5.73 -0.60 16.16
C ASP A 58 -5.78 0.95 16.26
N GLY A 59 -4.64 1.62 16.32
CA GLY A 59 -4.53 3.07 16.21
C GLY A 59 -4.88 3.58 14.81
N ALA A 60 -5.25 4.85 14.70
CA ALA A 60 -5.58 5.49 13.43
C ALA A 60 -4.34 5.57 12.52
N TYR A 61 -4.52 5.25 11.23
CA TYR A 61 -3.55 5.52 10.17
C TYR A 61 -4.28 6.10 8.96
N GLU A 62 -4.59 7.38 9.04
CA GLU A 62 -5.39 8.07 8.05
C GLU A 62 -4.52 9.06 7.26
N VAL A 63 -4.59 9.00 5.95
CA VAL A 63 -3.81 9.85 5.03
C VAL A 63 -4.78 10.70 4.21
N TYR A 64 -4.63 12.02 4.25
CA TYR A 64 -5.56 12.96 3.65
C TYR A 64 -4.94 13.62 2.41
N PHE A 65 -5.33 13.13 1.24
CA PHE A 65 -4.86 13.64 -0.06
C PHE A 65 -5.56 14.94 -0.46
N SER A 66 -6.79 15.15 0.03
CA SER A 66 -7.61 16.32 -0.20
C SER A 66 -8.14 16.83 1.14
N SER A 67 -7.29 17.51 1.90
CA SER A 67 -7.59 17.97 3.28
C SER A 67 -8.86 18.81 3.37
N ASP A 68 -9.17 19.58 2.32
CA ASP A 68 -10.32 20.50 2.25
C ASP A 68 -11.63 19.80 1.80
N ALA A 69 -11.57 18.53 1.43
CA ALA A 69 -12.75 17.75 1.05
C ALA A 69 -13.62 17.43 2.29
N LYS A 70 -14.85 17.04 2.05
CA LYS A 70 -15.78 16.63 3.11
C LYS A 70 -15.24 15.40 3.87
N PRO A 71 -15.57 15.26 5.16
CA PRO A 71 -15.32 14.03 5.89
C PRO A 71 -15.84 12.79 5.11
N GLY A 72 -14.99 11.77 5.00
CA GLY A 72 -15.25 10.58 4.18
C GLY A 72 -14.71 10.67 2.74
N GLU A 73 -14.30 11.85 2.26
CA GLU A 73 -13.78 12.08 0.91
C GLU A 73 -12.31 12.58 0.89
N ARG A 74 -11.68 12.79 2.05
CA ARG A 74 -10.34 13.37 2.15
C ARG A 74 -9.21 12.43 1.75
N GLY A 75 -9.44 11.12 1.89
CA GLY A 75 -8.40 10.10 1.62
C GLY A 75 -8.71 8.75 2.26
N SER A 76 -7.75 8.17 2.96
CA SER A 76 -7.89 6.88 3.65
C SER A 76 -8.45 7.04 5.07
N GLU A 77 -9.62 7.62 5.20
CA GLU A 77 -10.26 7.86 6.49
C GLU A 77 -10.77 6.55 7.12
N GLY A 78 -10.63 6.44 8.45
CA GLY A 78 -11.04 5.27 9.22
C GLY A 78 -10.10 4.07 9.10
N MET A 79 -8.90 4.24 8.50
CA MET A 79 -7.89 3.19 8.41
C MET A 79 -7.20 2.98 9.75
N ARG A 80 -6.76 1.73 9.99
CA ARG A 80 -6.19 1.27 11.26
C ARG A 80 -4.89 0.53 11.05
N ILE A 81 -4.00 0.64 12.01
CA ILE A 81 -2.77 -0.16 12.10
C ILE A 81 -3.13 -1.59 12.48
N LEU A 82 -2.65 -2.56 11.73
CA LEU A 82 -2.88 -4.00 11.94
C LEU A 82 -1.70 -4.66 12.66
N ALA A 83 -0.47 -4.29 12.30
CA ALA A 83 0.75 -4.84 12.87
C ALA A 83 1.86 -3.80 12.85
N LEU A 84 2.75 -3.89 13.85
CA LEU A 84 3.84 -2.97 14.05
C LEU A 84 5.05 -3.71 14.62
N GLU A 85 6.08 -3.90 13.79
CA GLU A 85 7.42 -4.37 14.19
C GLU A 85 8.42 -3.26 13.85
N PRO A 86 8.91 -2.49 14.84
CA PRO A 86 9.78 -1.35 14.58
C PRO A 86 10.97 -1.68 13.67
N MET A 87 11.24 -0.85 12.67
CA MET A 87 12.29 -0.97 11.64
C MET A 87 12.21 -2.24 10.77
N ARG A 88 11.14 -3.03 10.87
CA ARG A 88 10.99 -4.26 10.08
C ARG A 88 9.71 -4.31 9.29
N ARG A 89 8.57 -4.16 9.97
CA ARG A 89 7.27 -4.36 9.34
C ARG A 89 6.21 -3.43 9.90
N PHE A 90 5.35 -2.96 9.01
CA PHE A 90 4.23 -2.10 9.35
C PHE A 90 3.04 -2.44 8.43
N ALA A 91 1.93 -2.85 9.00
CA ALA A 91 0.73 -3.20 8.24
C ALA A 91 -0.47 -2.38 8.71
N PHE A 92 -1.32 -1.99 7.76
CA PHE A 92 -2.51 -1.20 8.02
C PHE A 92 -3.61 -1.49 7.00
N THR A 93 -4.87 -1.26 7.38
CA THR A 93 -5.99 -1.31 6.45
C THR A 93 -5.91 -0.15 5.47
N TRP A 94 -6.43 -0.36 4.25
CA TRP A 94 -6.46 0.66 3.23
C TRP A 94 -7.82 0.71 2.55
N SER A 95 -8.07 1.74 1.71
CA SER A 95 -9.28 1.86 0.91
C SER A 95 -9.02 2.63 -0.38
N ALA A 96 -9.83 2.33 -1.39
CA ALA A 96 -9.80 3.05 -2.67
C ALA A 96 -10.24 4.52 -2.54
N PRO A 97 -9.88 5.38 -3.51
CA PRO A 97 -10.32 6.77 -3.53
C PRO A 97 -11.84 6.90 -3.72
N PRO A 98 -12.43 8.08 -3.38
CA PRO A 98 -13.89 8.29 -3.49
C PRO A 98 -14.49 8.02 -4.88
N ILE A 99 -13.71 8.18 -5.94
CA ILE A 99 -14.13 7.89 -7.32
C ILE A 99 -14.39 6.40 -7.60
N MET A 100 -13.95 5.51 -6.69
CA MET A 100 -14.15 4.05 -6.76
C MET A 100 -15.02 3.56 -5.59
N PRO A 101 -16.29 4.00 -5.48
CA PRO A 101 -17.10 3.81 -4.27
C PRO A 101 -17.35 2.34 -3.92
N TYR A 102 -17.43 1.44 -4.93
CA TYR A 102 -17.62 0.01 -4.72
C TYR A 102 -16.43 -0.63 -4.00
N VAL A 103 -15.20 -0.36 -4.45
CA VAL A 103 -13.97 -0.87 -3.82
C VAL A 103 -13.73 -0.16 -2.50
N ARG A 104 -14.00 1.17 -2.44
CA ARG A 104 -13.86 1.97 -1.21
C ARG A 104 -14.72 1.47 -0.05
N ALA A 105 -15.90 0.93 -0.32
CA ALA A 105 -16.78 0.34 0.71
C ALA A 105 -16.20 -0.92 1.35
N GLN A 106 -15.18 -1.49 0.75
CA GLN A 106 -14.45 -2.66 1.22
C GLN A 106 -13.09 -2.25 1.79
N ARG A 107 -12.45 -3.16 2.50
CA ARG A 107 -11.12 -2.91 3.08
C ARG A 107 -10.11 -3.85 2.45
N ASP A 108 -9.03 -3.28 2.01
CA ASP A 108 -7.81 -3.96 1.62
C ASP A 108 -6.71 -3.72 2.68
N MET A 109 -5.52 -4.22 2.45
CA MET A 109 -4.41 -4.14 3.41
C MET A 109 -3.11 -3.78 2.69
N ILE A 110 -2.37 -2.88 3.29
CA ILE A 110 -0.99 -2.57 2.92
C ILE A 110 -0.06 -3.15 3.97
N MET A 111 0.98 -3.82 3.53
CA MET A 111 2.12 -4.20 4.34
C MET A 111 3.38 -3.54 3.79
N LEU A 112 4.12 -2.88 4.65
CA LEU A 112 5.42 -2.32 4.38
C LEU A 112 6.48 -3.18 5.08
N GLU A 113 7.55 -3.52 4.35
CA GLU A 113 8.72 -4.19 4.89
C GLU A 113 9.94 -3.30 4.67
N PHE A 114 10.80 -3.23 5.68
CA PHE A 114 12.01 -2.43 5.69
C PHE A 114 13.20 -3.36 5.84
N GLU A 115 14.13 -3.27 4.91
CA GLU A 115 15.37 -4.05 4.92
C GLU A 115 16.57 -3.11 4.91
N LYS A 116 17.37 -3.16 5.98
CA LYS A 116 18.63 -2.43 6.04
C LYS A 116 19.61 -3.06 5.07
N LYS A 117 20.03 -2.33 4.03
CA LYS A 117 21.05 -2.78 3.09
C LYS A 117 22.46 -2.46 3.62
N ASP A 118 22.63 -1.28 4.21
CA ASP A 118 23.81 -0.84 4.95
C ASP A 118 23.45 0.36 5.86
N GLU A 119 24.45 1.08 6.37
CA GLU A 119 24.23 2.23 7.30
C GLU A 119 23.51 3.41 6.62
N HIS A 120 23.52 3.48 5.29
CA HIS A 120 23.02 4.62 4.52
C HIS A 120 21.94 4.26 3.52
N ARG A 121 21.60 2.97 3.38
CA ARG A 121 20.62 2.50 2.40
C ARG A 121 19.59 1.56 3.00
N THR A 122 18.34 1.76 2.60
CA THR A 122 17.21 0.94 3.02
C THR A 122 16.38 0.57 1.79
N LEU A 123 16.03 -0.71 1.67
CA LEU A 123 15.01 -1.18 0.75
C LEU A 123 13.65 -1.17 1.48
N VAL A 124 12.66 -0.55 0.86
CA VAL A 124 11.27 -0.55 1.34
C VAL A 124 10.39 -1.25 0.31
N ARG A 125 9.72 -2.31 0.73
CA ARG A 125 8.76 -3.06 -0.07
C ARG A 125 7.35 -2.75 0.39
N VAL A 126 6.47 -2.51 -0.58
CA VAL A 126 5.02 -2.36 -0.40
C VAL A 126 4.35 -3.62 -0.93
N THR A 127 3.54 -4.27 -0.12
CA THR A 127 2.66 -5.37 -0.54
C THR A 127 1.22 -4.96 -0.29
N HIS A 128 0.40 -4.94 -1.35
CA HIS A 128 -1.00 -4.59 -1.30
C HIS A 128 -1.84 -5.84 -1.54
N LEU A 129 -2.68 -6.18 -0.59
CA LEU A 129 -3.45 -7.42 -0.48
C LEU A 129 -4.94 -7.11 -0.29
N GLY A 130 -5.79 -8.14 -0.44
CA GLY A 130 -7.24 -8.00 -0.20
C GLY A 130 -8.02 -7.65 -1.46
N TRP A 131 -7.49 -7.98 -2.64
CA TRP A 131 -8.14 -7.77 -3.92
C TRP A 131 -9.32 -8.72 -4.11
N GLY A 132 -10.45 -8.18 -4.57
CA GLY A 132 -11.57 -8.97 -5.07
C GLY A 132 -11.46 -9.24 -6.57
N ASP A 133 -12.53 -9.79 -7.14
CA ASP A 133 -12.62 -10.18 -8.54
C ASP A 133 -13.55 -9.25 -9.35
N GLY A 134 -13.29 -9.19 -10.66
CA GLY A 134 -14.11 -8.49 -11.66
C GLY A 134 -13.65 -7.08 -11.97
N ALA A 135 -14.23 -6.49 -13.02
CA ALA A 135 -13.76 -5.28 -13.67
C ALA A 135 -13.52 -4.07 -12.74
N LYS A 136 -14.31 -3.89 -11.68
CA LYS A 136 -14.11 -2.80 -10.72
C LYS A 136 -12.85 -3.00 -9.87
N TRP A 137 -12.52 -4.25 -9.57
CA TRP A 137 -11.28 -4.59 -8.87
C TRP A 137 -10.07 -4.53 -9.80
N ASP A 138 -10.25 -4.85 -11.09
CA ASP A 138 -9.19 -4.71 -12.09
C ASP A 138 -8.83 -3.23 -12.28
N GLU A 139 -9.82 -2.35 -12.40
CA GLU A 139 -9.62 -0.90 -12.45
C GLU A 139 -8.89 -0.37 -11.19
N ALA A 140 -9.30 -0.83 -10.01
CA ALA A 140 -8.64 -0.45 -8.75
C ALA A 140 -7.19 -0.97 -8.68
N TYR A 141 -6.94 -2.18 -9.15
CA TYR A 141 -5.60 -2.75 -9.19
C TYR A 141 -4.66 -1.93 -10.08
N ASP A 142 -5.10 -1.58 -11.29
CA ASP A 142 -4.32 -0.76 -12.22
C ASP A 142 -4.09 0.65 -11.67
N TYR A 143 -5.09 1.24 -11.02
CA TYR A 143 -4.95 2.52 -10.32
C TYR A 143 -3.87 2.46 -9.23
N PHE A 144 -3.87 1.45 -8.38
CA PHE A 144 -2.90 1.33 -7.29
C PHE A 144 -1.51 0.91 -7.79
N ASP A 145 -1.42 0.13 -8.87
CA ASP A 145 -0.15 -0.16 -9.52
C ASP A 145 0.53 1.15 -9.97
N HIS A 146 -0.20 2.00 -10.69
CA HIS A 146 0.26 3.32 -11.05
C HIS A 146 0.59 4.17 -9.81
N ALA A 147 -0.31 4.24 -8.84
CA ALA A 147 -0.13 5.08 -7.66
C ALA A 147 1.13 4.74 -6.87
N TRP A 148 1.42 3.45 -6.65
CA TRP A 148 2.62 3.02 -5.94
C TRP A 148 3.90 3.29 -6.74
N ASN A 149 3.92 2.89 -8.01
CA ASN A 149 5.13 2.90 -8.83
C ASN A 149 5.49 4.27 -9.40
N GLU A 150 4.51 5.09 -9.73
CA GLU A 150 4.75 6.35 -10.42
C GLU A 150 4.52 7.59 -9.53
N VAL A 151 3.91 7.42 -8.37
CA VAL A 151 3.60 8.56 -7.51
C VAL A 151 4.20 8.41 -6.12
N VAL A 152 3.80 7.37 -5.35
CA VAL A 152 4.12 7.29 -3.91
C VAL A 152 5.58 6.94 -3.66
N LEU A 153 6.10 5.88 -4.31
CA LEU A 153 7.49 5.47 -4.11
C LEU A 153 8.50 6.47 -4.68
N PRO A 154 8.28 7.10 -5.86
CA PRO A 154 9.12 8.21 -6.31
C PRO A 154 9.17 9.39 -5.33
N ARG A 155 8.03 9.80 -4.78
CA ARG A 155 7.97 10.87 -3.77
C ARG A 155 8.65 10.47 -2.46
N PHE A 156 8.50 9.21 -2.06
CA PHE A 156 9.21 8.68 -0.90
C PHE A 156 10.73 8.77 -1.09
N ARG A 157 11.27 8.27 -2.22
CA ARG A 157 12.69 8.41 -2.53
C ARG A 157 13.12 9.87 -2.53
N TYR A 158 12.37 10.74 -3.20
CA TYR A 158 12.66 12.17 -3.24
C TYR A 158 12.74 12.77 -1.83
N SER A 159 11.81 12.42 -0.95
CA SER A 159 11.81 12.94 0.43
C SER A 159 12.99 12.43 1.26
N MET A 160 13.52 11.25 0.95
CA MET A 160 14.69 10.70 1.62
C MET A 160 16.00 11.34 1.15
N GLU A 161 16.09 11.68 -0.13
CA GLU A 161 17.35 12.05 -0.80
C GLU A 161 17.47 13.54 -1.07
N VAL A 162 16.36 14.24 -1.25
CA VAL A 162 16.32 15.68 -1.64
C VAL A 162 15.66 16.53 -0.57
N GLY A 163 14.43 16.18 -0.15
CA GLY A 163 13.68 16.94 0.84
C GLY A 163 12.18 16.76 0.70
N ALA A 164 11.41 17.41 1.57
CA ALA A 164 9.96 17.31 1.58
C ALA A 164 9.32 17.79 0.27
N VAL A 165 8.26 17.09 -0.14
CA VAL A 165 7.45 17.45 -1.31
C VAL A 165 6.75 18.80 -1.06
N ASN A 166 6.88 19.71 -2.00
CA ASN A 166 6.08 20.94 -2.00
C ASN A 166 4.68 20.62 -2.56
N TRP A 167 3.68 20.53 -1.70
CA TRP A 167 2.32 20.18 -2.09
C TRP A 167 1.61 21.19 -2.96
N ALA A 168 2.03 22.48 -2.94
CA ALA A 168 1.50 23.50 -3.85
C ALA A 168 2.01 23.29 -5.30
N LYS A 169 3.18 22.65 -5.47
CA LYS A 169 3.80 22.35 -6.75
C LYS A 169 4.58 21.02 -6.64
N PRO A 170 3.90 19.88 -6.62
CA PRO A 170 4.58 18.59 -6.50
C PRO A 170 5.56 18.34 -7.65
N PRO A 171 6.76 17.80 -7.37
CA PRO A 171 7.73 17.52 -8.42
C PRO A 171 7.22 16.40 -9.34
N LYS A 172 7.54 16.52 -10.64
CA LYS A 172 7.41 15.41 -11.59
C LYS A 172 8.62 14.51 -11.42
N LEU A 173 8.40 13.26 -11.05
CA LEU A 173 9.43 12.29 -10.74
C LEU A 173 9.34 11.09 -11.70
N PRO A 174 10.47 10.49 -12.10
CA PRO A 174 10.42 9.24 -12.86
C PRO A 174 9.94 8.08 -11.99
N PRO A 175 9.30 7.06 -12.54
CA PRO A 175 9.02 5.81 -11.85
C PRO A 175 10.29 5.22 -11.21
N VAL A 176 10.17 4.58 -10.06
CA VAL A 176 11.32 4.02 -9.32
C VAL A 176 11.25 2.53 -9.09
N ALA A 177 10.10 1.93 -9.26
CA ALA A 177 9.87 0.55 -8.88
C ALA A 177 9.65 -0.36 -10.08
N THR A 178 10.08 -1.61 -9.93
CA THR A 178 9.67 -2.71 -10.78
C THR A 178 8.51 -3.41 -10.09
N THR A 179 7.33 -3.40 -10.70
CA THR A 179 6.18 -4.15 -10.18
C THR A 179 6.45 -5.64 -10.28
N LEU A 180 6.47 -6.32 -9.15
CA LEU A 180 6.45 -7.78 -9.12
C LEU A 180 4.98 -8.21 -9.05
N LYS A 181 4.38 -8.51 -10.21
CA LYS A 181 3.03 -9.10 -10.27
C LYS A 181 3.16 -10.59 -9.95
N ALA A 182 2.80 -10.99 -8.75
CA ALA A 182 2.78 -12.38 -8.34
C ALA A 182 1.32 -12.85 -8.15
N ASN A 183 0.94 -13.90 -8.87
CA ASN A 183 -0.24 -14.70 -8.54
C ASN A 183 0.23 -15.85 -7.67
N LEU A 184 -0.09 -15.81 -6.38
CA LEU A 184 0.19 -16.93 -5.48
C LEU A 184 -0.89 -17.99 -5.70
N THR A 185 -0.53 -19.08 -6.36
CA THR A 185 -1.37 -20.28 -6.44
C THR A 185 -1.17 -21.04 -5.13
N GLN A 186 -2.23 -21.25 -4.36
CA GLN A 186 -2.18 -22.17 -3.22
C GLN A 186 -2.02 -23.59 -3.77
N GLN A 187 -0.96 -24.27 -3.37
CA GLN A 187 -0.76 -25.72 -3.59
C GLN A 187 -1.49 -26.53 -2.54
#